data_c004c73fa549bc3ce628b8fea33c34f0
#
_entry.id   c004c73fa549bc3ce628b8fea33c34f0
#
_cell.length_a   1.000
_cell.length_b   1.000
_cell.length_c   1.000
_cell.angle_alpha   90.00
_cell.angle_beta   90.00
_cell.angle_gamma   90.00
#
_symmetry.space_group_name_H-M   'P 1'
#
loop_
_entity.id
_entity.type
_entity.pdbx_description
1 polymer ?
#
loop_
_entity_poly.entity_id
_entity_poly.type
_entity_poly.pdbx_seq_one_letter_code
_entity_poly.pdbx_strand_id
1 'polypeptide(L)'
;MKYRTFGRANWSVGEIGYGMWGMAGWSGSDDEESLKSLQFAADNGCNFYDTAWGYGEGHSERLLGELARANPDKKLYTATKIPPKNMVWPSRREFTLDETFPPDYIEQRVHESLAHAGLESFDLMQFHVWEDSWTEDDRWVSKMDDLRRQGLFQAIGISINRWEPENGIRAVRSGLIDAVQVIYNIFDQNPEDELFPACAEMNVAIIARVPFDEGTLSGVVTQDSAWPEGDWRNLYFVPENLKASVERAEAVKTLLPEGMTQAEMALRFILNCPEVSTIIPGMRKRKHVAANILASDKGPLPTALHAQLRPHRWVRRPTNWSY
;
A
#
# COMPACT_ATOMS: atom_id res chain seq x y z
N MET A 1 5.66 15.31 11.15
CA MET A 1 5.77 14.53 9.86
C MET A 1 7.02 14.90 9.12
N LYS A 2 7.85 13.92 8.75
CA LYS A 2 8.98 14.10 7.84
C LYS A 2 8.56 13.71 6.42
N TYR A 3 9.33 14.16 5.42
CA TYR A 3 9.01 13.96 4.01
C TYR A 3 10.18 13.31 3.28
N ARG A 4 9.85 12.53 2.24
CA ARG A 4 10.81 11.88 1.34
C ARG A 4 10.46 12.19 -0.12
N THR A 5 11.45 12.06 -0.98
CA THR A 5 11.24 12.19 -2.42
C THR A 5 10.56 10.95 -2.98
N PHE A 6 9.55 11.15 -3.80
CA PHE A 6 8.81 10.07 -4.46
C PHE A 6 9.45 9.77 -5.82
N GLY A 7 10.51 8.97 -5.79
CA GLY A 7 11.24 8.54 -6.98
C GLY A 7 11.47 9.67 -8.00
N ARG A 8 11.43 9.32 -9.28
CA ARG A 8 11.62 10.28 -10.39
C ARG A 8 10.47 11.28 -10.59
N ALA A 9 9.31 11.06 -9.96
CA ALA A 9 8.24 12.06 -9.96
C ALA A 9 8.61 13.30 -9.11
N ASN A 10 9.64 13.21 -8.25
CA ASN A 10 10.17 14.28 -7.43
C ASN A 10 9.14 14.94 -6.50
N TRP A 11 8.07 14.22 -6.14
CA TRP A 11 7.11 14.72 -5.17
C TRP A 11 7.68 14.65 -3.76
N SER A 12 7.37 15.65 -2.93
CA SER A 12 7.68 15.63 -1.51
C SER A 12 6.52 14.99 -0.74
N VAL A 13 6.61 13.69 -0.43
CA VAL A 13 5.54 12.94 0.23
C VAL A 13 5.87 12.67 1.70
N GLY A 14 4.86 12.68 2.55
CA GLY A 14 5.03 12.28 3.96
C GLY A 14 5.53 10.85 4.07
N GLU A 15 6.46 10.58 5.00
CA GLU A 15 6.94 9.23 5.30
C GLU A 15 5.79 8.29 5.68
N ILE A 16 4.71 8.85 6.25
CA ILE A 16 3.45 8.17 6.53
C ILE A 16 2.38 8.75 5.62
N GLY A 17 2.02 8.01 4.60
CA GLY A 17 0.85 8.21 3.78
C GLY A 17 -0.39 7.58 4.42
N TYR A 18 -1.53 7.64 3.76
CA TYR A 18 -2.81 7.14 4.25
C TYR A 18 -3.32 5.99 3.38
N GLY A 19 -3.38 4.76 3.93
CA GLY A 19 -4.02 3.61 3.29
C GLY A 19 -5.53 3.61 3.52
N MET A 20 -6.32 3.68 2.47
CA MET A 20 -7.78 3.84 2.54
C MET A 20 -8.57 2.54 2.36
N TRP A 21 -7.91 1.38 2.37
CA TRP A 21 -8.57 0.07 2.22
C TRP A 21 -9.69 -0.15 3.22
N GLY A 22 -9.51 0.27 4.47
CA GLY A 22 -10.50 0.10 5.54
C GLY A 22 -11.74 1.00 5.43
N MET A 23 -11.85 1.85 4.39
CA MET A 23 -12.95 2.79 4.19
C MET A 23 -13.97 2.32 3.14
N ALA A 24 -13.96 1.06 2.78
CA ALA A 24 -14.76 0.49 1.70
C ALA A 24 -16.13 -0.05 2.12
N GLY A 25 -16.63 0.32 3.29
CA GLY A 25 -17.92 -0.19 3.80
C GLY A 25 -17.84 -1.55 4.50
N TRP A 26 -16.77 -2.31 4.28
CA TRP A 26 -16.51 -3.53 5.03
C TRP A 26 -15.84 -3.24 6.39
N SER A 27 -15.90 -4.19 7.32
CA SER A 27 -15.30 -4.06 8.66
C SER A 27 -15.88 -2.91 9.51
N GLY A 28 -17.14 -2.54 9.28
CA GLY A 28 -17.83 -1.53 10.08
C GLY A 28 -17.21 -0.15 9.99
N SER A 29 -16.80 0.28 8.78
CA SER A 29 -16.38 1.66 8.54
C SER A 29 -17.60 2.59 8.61
N ASP A 30 -17.38 3.77 9.16
CA ASP A 30 -18.32 4.88 9.20
C ASP A 30 -17.70 6.04 8.41
N ASP A 31 -18.45 6.61 7.46
CA ASP A 31 -17.92 7.61 6.54
C ASP A 31 -17.65 8.95 7.24
N GLU A 32 -18.47 9.33 8.21
CA GLU A 32 -18.26 10.57 8.96
C GLU A 32 -16.98 10.49 9.81
N GLU A 33 -16.75 9.36 10.49
CA GLU A 33 -15.51 9.13 11.23
C GLU A 33 -14.31 9.04 10.28
N SER A 34 -14.48 8.39 9.13
CA SER A 34 -13.47 8.26 8.08
C SER A 34 -13.04 9.62 7.53
N LEU A 35 -13.98 10.48 7.15
CA LEU A 35 -13.70 11.84 6.68
C LEU A 35 -13.02 12.70 7.75
N LYS A 36 -13.46 12.62 9.00
CA LYS A 36 -12.80 13.30 10.13
C LYS A 36 -11.36 12.80 10.32
N SER A 37 -11.11 11.52 10.11
CA SER A 37 -9.78 10.94 10.20
C SER A 37 -8.88 11.38 9.03
N LEU A 38 -9.42 11.40 7.81
CA LEU A 38 -8.73 11.89 6.61
C LEU A 38 -8.34 13.36 6.76
N GLN A 39 -9.30 14.21 7.18
CA GLN A 39 -9.05 15.64 7.41
C GLN A 39 -8.01 15.84 8.50
N PHE A 40 -8.11 15.11 9.61
CA PHE A 40 -7.11 15.19 10.68
C PHE A 40 -5.71 14.80 10.18
N ALA A 41 -5.58 13.80 9.30
CA ALA A 41 -4.31 13.44 8.69
C ALA A 41 -3.76 14.57 7.81
N ALA A 42 -4.59 15.18 6.96
CA ALA A 42 -4.21 16.31 6.11
C ALA A 42 -3.77 17.54 6.93
N ASP A 43 -4.44 17.81 8.04
CA ASP A 43 -4.11 18.93 8.95
C ASP A 43 -2.79 18.69 9.71
N ASN A 44 -2.35 17.43 9.82
CA ASN A 44 -1.11 17.05 10.50
C ASN A 44 0.01 16.62 9.53
N GLY A 45 -0.08 17.04 8.26
CA GLY A 45 1.00 16.92 7.28
C GLY A 45 1.02 15.62 6.47
N CYS A 46 0.05 14.72 6.62
CA CYS A 46 -0.11 13.61 5.68
C CYS A 46 -0.61 14.18 4.35
N ASN A 47 0.13 13.89 3.28
CA ASN A 47 -0.17 14.43 1.96
C ASN A 47 -0.17 13.39 0.84
N PHE A 48 -0.08 12.08 1.16
CA PHE A 48 -0.18 10.99 0.20
C PHE A 48 -1.33 10.06 0.63
N TYR A 49 -2.31 9.87 -0.26
CA TYR A 49 -3.54 9.10 0.01
C TYR A 49 -3.70 8.01 -1.04
N ASP A 50 -3.67 6.74 -0.60
CA ASP A 50 -3.75 5.57 -1.45
C ASP A 50 -5.12 4.89 -1.31
N THR A 51 -5.90 4.91 -2.38
CA THR A 51 -7.17 4.20 -2.51
C THR A 51 -7.14 3.16 -3.64
N ALA A 52 -8.28 2.64 -4.05
CA ALA A 52 -8.47 1.79 -5.22
C ALA A 52 -9.94 1.76 -5.65
N TRP A 53 -10.18 1.55 -6.94
CA TRP A 53 -11.52 1.28 -7.47
C TRP A 53 -12.18 0.11 -6.73
N GLY A 54 -11.44 -0.97 -6.48
CA GLY A 54 -11.92 -2.17 -5.78
C GLY A 54 -12.29 -1.97 -4.31
N TYR A 55 -12.01 -0.80 -3.72
CA TYR A 55 -12.37 -0.55 -2.32
C TYR A 55 -13.82 -0.05 -2.24
N GLY A 56 -14.75 -1.01 -2.21
CA GLY A 56 -16.19 -0.76 -2.21
C GLY A 56 -16.70 -0.19 -3.53
N GLU A 57 -16.14 -0.65 -4.65
CA GLU A 57 -16.54 -0.23 -6.00
C GLU A 57 -16.57 1.31 -6.13
N GLY A 58 -15.44 1.94 -5.82
CA GLY A 58 -15.28 3.39 -5.85
C GLY A 58 -15.74 4.13 -4.60
N HIS A 59 -16.27 3.44 -3.57
CA HIS A 59 -16.70 4.11 -2.34
C HIS A 59 -15.54 4.88 -1.68
N SER A 60 -14.39 4.23 -1.52
CA SER A 60 -13.20 4.86 -0.96
C SER A 60 -12.65 6.00 -1.85
N GLU A 61 -12.80 5.91 -3.19
CA GLU A 61 -12.45 6.98 -4.12
C GLU A 61 -13.33 8.23 -3.92
N ARG A 62 -14.63 8.06 -3.64
CA ARG A 62 -15.53 9.18 -3.31
C ARG A 62 -15.06 9.93 -2.06
N LEU A 63 -14.69 9.21 -1.00
CA LEU A 63 -14.17 9.82 0.23
C LEU A 63 -12.85 10.59 -0.02
N LEU A 64 -11.96 10.05 -0.87
CA LEU A 64 -10.75 10.77 -1.27
C LEU A 64 -11.09 12.06 -2.03
N GLY A 65 -12.03 12.01 -2.95
CA GLY A 65 -12.49 13.18 -3.68
C GLY A 65 -13.12 14.25 -2.77
N GLU A 66 -13.88 13.85 -1.76
CA GLU A 66 -14.41 14.77 -0.76
C GLU A 66 -13.30 15.46 0.04
N LEU A 67 -12.29 14.70 0.47
CA LEU A 67 -11.11 15.26 1.14
C LEU A 67 -10.38 16.27 0.24
N ALA A 68 -10.14 15.92 -1.03
CA ALA A 68 -9.42 16.79 -1.96
C ALA A 68 -10.17 18.12 -2.20
N ARG A 69 -11.49 18.06 -2.42
CA ARG A 69 -12.33 19.25 -2.59
C ARG A 69 -12.40 20.12 -1.33
N ALA A 70 -12.34 19.50 -0.15
CA ALA A 70 -12.33 20.23 1.12
C ALA A 70 -10.99 20.93 1.41
N ASN A 71 -9.92 20.59 0.67
CA ASN A 71 -8.57 21.11 0.91
C ASN A 71 -7.90 21.65 -0.37
N PRO A 72 -8.52 22.59 -1.11
CA PRO A 72 -8.03 23.06 -2.41
C PRO A 72 -6.64 23.74 -2.31
N ASP A 73 -6.29 24.27 -1.15
CA ASP A 73 -5.02 24.97 -0.92
C ASP A 73 -3.88 24.03 -0.43
N LYS A 74 -4.19 22.76 -0.18
CA LYS A 74 -3.19 21.76 0.23
C LYS A 74 -2.75 20.93 -0.95
N LYS A 75 -1.44 20.72 -1.12
CA LYS A 75 -0.97 19.69 -2.06
C LYS A 75 -1.18 18.32 -1.44
N LEU A 76 -2.23 17.64 -1.88
CA LEU A 76 -2.52 16.24 -1.57
C LEU A 76 -2.20 15.40 -2.81
N TYR A 77 -1.33 14.41 -2.67
CA TYR A 77 -1.06 13.42 -3.72
C TYR A 77 -2.08 12.29 -3.64
N THR A 78 -2.81 12.10 -4.71
CA THR A 78 -3.92 11.15 -4.83
C THR A 78 -3.48 9.93 -5.64
N ALA A 79 -3.64 8.73 -5.09
CA ALA A 79 -3.31 7.48 -5.75
C ALA A 79 -4.51 6.54 -5.75
N THR A 80 -4.80 5.93 -6.92
CA THR A 80 -5.80 4.88 -7.05
C THR A 80 -5.29 3.71 -7.88
N LYS A 81 -6.13 2.65 -8.04
CA LYS A 81 -5.71 1.42 -8.70
C LYS A 81 -6.80 0.89 -9.62
N ILE A 82 -6.39 0.49 -10.83
CA ILE A 82 -7.21 -0.24 -11.80
C ILE A 82 -7.34 -1.68 -11.30
N PRO A 83 -8.56 -2.20 -11.03
CA PRO A 83 -8.76 -3.59 -10.64
C PRO A 83 -8.49 -4.53 -11.82
N PRO A 84 -8.10 -5.79 -11.60
CA PRO A 84 -8.03 -6.77 -12.68
C PRO A 84 -9.44 -7.08 -13.22
N LYS A 85 -9.59 -7.20 -14.53
CA LYS A 85 -10.88 -7.47 -15.20
C LYS A 85 -11.51 -8.79 -14.75
N ASN A 86 -10.68 -9.80 -14.50
CA ASN A 86 -11.12 -11.11 -14.01
C ASN A 86 -11.47 -11.11 -12.50
N MET A 87 -11.27 -10.00 -11.79
CA MET A 87 -11.53 -9.82 -10.36
C MET A 87 -10.83 -10.88 -9.47
N VAL A 88 -9.64 -11.32 -9.86
CA VAL A 88 -8.81 -12.27 -9.09
C VAL A 88 -7.62 -11.57 -8.45
N TRP A 89 -7.48 -11.71 -7.13
CA TRP A 89 -6.37 -11.22 -6.32
C TRP A 89 -5.79 -12.36 -5.47
N PRO A 90 -4.46 -12.52 -5.45
CA PRO A 90 -3.47 -11.93 -6.36
C PRO A 90 -3.60 -12.45 -7.79
N SER A 91 -2.88 -11.85 -8.72
CA SER A 91 -2.77 -12.38 -10.08
C SER A 91 -2.07 -13.74 -10.07
N ARG A 92 -2.21 -14.49 -11.15
CA ARG A 92 -1.53 -15.77 -11.37
C ARG A 92 -0.67 -15.71 -12.62
N ARG A 93 0.44 -16.45 -12.60
CA ARG A 93 1.43 -16.41 -13.68
C ARG A 93 0.91 -16.83 -15.05
N GLU A 94 -0.14 -17.65 -15.09
CA GLU A 94 -0.81 -18.07 -16.33
C GLU A 94 -1.75 -17.02 -16.92
N PHE A 95 -2.10 -15.95 -16.18
CA PHE A 95 -3.04 -14.94 -16.69
C PHE A 95 -2.38 -14.06 -17.74
N THR A 96 -3.12 -13.86 -18.83
CA THR A 96 -2.75 -12.94 -19.90
C THR A 96 -3.16 -11.51 -19.61
N LEU A 97 -2.57 -10.55 -20.32
CA LEU A 97 -2.99 -9.15 -20.25
C LEU A 97 -4.46 -8.98 -20.68
N ASP A 98 -4.93 -9.73 -21.67
CA ASP A 98 -6.31 -9.64 -22.17
C ASP A 98 -7.35 -10.09 -21.13
N GLU A 99 -7.00 -11.04 -20.26
CA GLU A 99 -7.86 -11.48 -19.17
C GLU A 99 -7.86 -10.50 -18.00
N THR A 100 -6.78 -9.71 -17.86
CA THR A 100 -6.53 -8.90 -16.66
C THR A 100 -6.66 -7.40 -16.91
N PHE A 101 -5.95 -6.87 -17.91
CA PHE A 101 -5.90 -5.43 -18.22
C PHE A 101 -5.95 -5.15 -19.72
N PRO A 102 -7.00 -5.56 -20.45
CA PRO A 102 -7.11 -5.18 -21.85
C PRO A 102 -7.26 -3.65 -21.99
N PRO A 103 -6.73 -3.01 -23.06
CA PRO A 103 -6.63 -1.56 -23.20
C PRO A 103 -7.95 -0.79 -23.01
N ASP A 104 -9.04 -1.27 -23.56
CA ASP A 104 -10.36 -0.60 -23.42
C ASP A 104 -10.88 -0.67 -21.98
N TYR A 105 -10.57 -1.75 -21.26
CA TYR A 105 -10.92 -1.90 -19.86
C TYR A 105 -10.10 -0.95 -18.97
N ILE A 106 -8.79 -0.78 -19.26
CA ILE A 106 -7.94 0.20 -18.58
C ILE A 106 -8.57 1.58 -18.68
N GLU A 107 -8.88 2.04 -19.90
CA GLU A 107 -9.50 3.35 -20.15
C GLU A 107 -10.82 3.51 -19.39
N GLN A 108 -11.71 2.52 -19.48
CA GLN A 108 -12.98 2.53 -18.76
C GLN A 108 -12.77 2.72 -17.25
N ARG A 109 -11.86 1.94 -16.63
CA ARG A 109 -11.63 2.00 -15.18
C ARG A 109 -10.99 3.33 -14.74
N VAL A 110 -10.11 3.90 -15.54
CA VAL A 110 -9.54 5.23 -15.27
C VAL A 110 -10.64 6.29 -15.24
N HIS A 111 -11.52 6.32 -16.24
CA HIS A 111 -12.64 7.27 -16.27
C HIS A 111 -13.64 7.05 -15.13
N GLU A 112 -13.94 5.80 -14.78
CA GLU A 112 -14.80 5.50 -13.62
C GLU A 112 -14.19 5.98 -12.31
N SER A 113 -12.89 5.74 -12.09
CA SER A 113 -12.18 6.21 -10.89
C SER A 113 -12.22 7.73 -10.76
N LEU A 114 -11.99 8.45 -11.87
CA LEU A 114 -12.12 9.93 -11.91
C LEU A 114 -13.54 10.37 -11.57
N ALA A 115 -14.55 9.71 -12.14
CA ALA A 115 -15.95 10.01 -11.87
C ALA A 115 -16.33 9.73 -10.41
N HIS A 116 -15.87 8.61 -9.83
CA HIS A 116 -16.11 8.27 -8.42
C HIS A 116 -15.51 9.33 -7.49
N ALA A 117 -14.26 9.72 -7.72
CA ALA A 117 -13.59 10.72 -6.91
C ALA A 117 -14.11 12.14 -7.19
N GLY A 118 -14.70 12.40 -8.36
CA GLY A 118 -15.03 13.74 -8.82
C GLY A 118 -13.78 14.61 -8.98
N LEU A 119 -12.70 14.01 -9.53
CA LEU A 119 -11.43 14.65 -9.81
C LEU A 119 -11.20 14.70 -11.33
N GLU A 120 -10.47 15.70 -11.78
CA GLU A 120 -10.04 15.81 -13.17
C GLU A 120 -8.80 14.95 -13.47
N SER A 121 -7.97 14.69 -12.44
CA SER A 121 -6.73 13.92 -12.56
C SER A 121 -6.38 13.27 -11.22
N PHE A 122 -5.76 12.08 -11.26
CA PHE A 122 -5.02 11.51 -10.13
C PHE A 122 -3.52 11.83 -10.25
N ASP A 123 -2.79 11.88 -9.14
CA ASP A 123 -1.33 11.97 -9.21
C ASP A 123 -0.73 10.62 -9.61
N LEU A 124 -1.19 9.50 -9.05
CA LEU A 124 -0.70 8.16 -9.35
C LEU A 124 -1.85 7.21 -9.72
N MET A 125 -1.73 6.58 -10.91
CA MET A 125 -2.60 5.49 -11.35
C MET A 125 -1.82 4.18 -11.32
N GLN A 126 -2.33 3.15 -10.64
CA GLN A 126 -1.63 1.88 -10.45
C GLN A 126 -2.41 0.70 -11.03
N PHE A 127 -1.71 -0.34 -11.50
CA PHE A 127 -2.30 -1.66 -11.69
C PHE A 127 -2.41 -2.35 -10.33
N HIS A 128 -3.61 -2.85 -9.97
CA HIS A 128 -3.87 -3.40 -8.63
C HIS A 128 -3.23 -4.77 -8.38
N VAL A 129 -2.88 -5.48 -9.45
CA VAL A 129 -2.05 -6.70 -9.48
C VAL A 129 -1.07 -6.59 -10.63
N TRP A 130 0.00 -7.39 -10.62
CA TRP A 130 1.01 -7.37 -11.66
C TRP A 130 1.63 -8.74 -11.89
N GLU A 131 1.93 -9.03 -13.18
CA GLU A 131 2.81 -10.11 -13.62
C GLU A 131 3.89 -9.55 -14.52
N ASP A 132 5.15 -9.85 -14.22
CA ASP A 132 6.29 -9.33 -14.99
C ASP A 132 6.31 -9.79 -16.45
N SER A 133 5.59 -10.87 -16.78
CA SER A 133 5.36 -11.30 -18.16
C SER A 133 4.62 -10.28 -19.02
N TRP A 134 3.86 -9.36 -18.41
CA TRP A 134 3.13 -8.30 -19.13
C TRP A 134 3.99 -7.09 -19.47
N THR A 135 5.19 -6.98 -18.92
CA THR A 135 6.07 -5.80 -19.07
C THR A 135 6.33 -5.46 -20.54
N GLU A 136 6.48 -6.47 -21.41
CA GLU A 136 6.82 -6.30 -22.83
C GLU A 136 5.59 -6.14 -23.75
N ASP A 137 4.38 -6.07 -23.18
CA ASP A 137 3.17 -5.89 -23.98
C ASP A 137 2.90 -4.40 -24.21
N ASP A 138 3.21 -3.92 -25.39
CA ASP A 138 3.09 -2.52 -25.79
C ASP A 138 1.65 -1.96 -25.69
N ARG A 139 0.64 -2.83 -25.63
CA ARG A 139 -0.76 -2.39 -25.64
C ARG A 139 -1.14 -1.64 -24.38
N TRP A 140 -0.74 -2.13 -23.19
CA TRP A 140 -0.99 -1.40 -21.95
C TRP A 140 -0.12 -0.13 -21.87
N VAL A 141 1.13 -0.21 -22.35
CA VAL A 141 2.04 0.95 -22.36
C VAL A 141 1.45 2.08 -23.20
N SER A 142 1.05 1.77 -24.45
CA SER A 142 0.45 2.76 -25.34
C SER A 142 -0.84 3.36 -24.75
N LYS A 143 -1.70 2.52 -24.16
CA LYS A 143 -2.94 3.00 -23.54
C LYS A 143 -2.67 3.91 -22.35
N MET A 144 -1.78 3.52 -21.43
CA MET A 144 -1.44 4.33 -20.26
C MET A 144 -0.77 5.65 -20.66
N ASP A 145 0.11 5.64 -21.67
CA ASP A 145 0.72 6.85 -22.19
C ASP A 145 -0.29 7.81 -22.84
N ASP A 146 -1.29 7.26 -23.55
CA ASP A 146 -2.37 8.06 -24.14
C ASP A 146 -3.21 8.74 -23.06
N LEU A 147 -3.61 8.02 -22.03
CA LEU A 147 -4.40 8.55 -20.91
C LEU A 147 -3.60 9.56 -20.09
N ARG A 148 -2.29 9.33 -19.89
CA ARG A 148 -1.38 10.29 -19.23
C ARG A 148 -1.22 11.57 -20.06
N ARG A 149 -1.09 11.47 -21.38
CA ARG A 149 -1.04 12.67 -22.27
C ARG A 149 -2.34 13.46 -22.28
N GLN A 150 -3.48 12.83 -22.04
CA GLN A 150 -4.76 13.50 -21.80
C GLN A 150 -4.83 14.20 -20.44
N GLY A 151 -3.85 13.99 -19.56
CA GLY A 151 -3.78 14.60 -18.23
C GLY A 151 -4.61 13.91 -17.17
N LEU A 152 -5.09 12.68 -17.41
CA LEU A 152 -5.96 11.96 -16.47
C LEU A 152 -5.20 11.44 -15.23
N PHE A 153 -3.89 11.31 -15.33
CA PHE A 153 -2.97 11.06 -14.21
C PHE A 153 -1.54 11.49 -14.57
N GLN A 154 -0.66 11.58 -13.55
CA GLN A 154 0.72 12.04 -13.75
C GLN A 154 1.73 10.89 -13.79
N ALA A 155 1.59 9.89 -12.90
CA ALA A 155 2.53 8.80 -12.75
C ALA A 155 1.84 7.43 -12.86
N ILE A 156 2.61 6.41 -13.28
CA ILE A 156 2.15 5.01 -13.45
C ILE A 156 2.80 4.16 -12.37
N GLY A 157 2.02 3.31 -11.70
CA GLY A 157 2.52 2.36 -10.71
C GLY A 157 1.99 0.94 -10.90
N ILE A 158 2.60 0.01 -10.20
CA ILE A 158 2.14 -1.37 -10.08
C ILE A 158 2.03 -1.76 -8.61
N SER A 159 1.05 -2.61 -8.27
CA SER A 159 0.96 -3.26 -6.96
C SER A 159 1.37 -4.72 -7.11
N ILE A 160 2.48 -5.07 -6.46
CA ILE A 160 3.09 -6.39 -6.59
C ILE A 160 2.31 -7.39 -5.74
N ASN A 161 2.18 -8.61 -6.22
CA ASN A 161 1.54 -9.71 -5.53
C ASN A 161 2.18 -9.99 -4.16
N ARG A 162 1.40 -10.53 -3.25
CA ARG A 162 1.87 -10.91 -1.92
C ARG A 162 3.00 -11.95 -2.02
N TRP A 163 4.10 -11.70 -1.28
CA TRP A 163 5.27 -12.57 -1.16
C TRP A 163 6.05 -12.86 -2.45
N GLU A 164 5.81 -12.09 -3.51
CA GLU A 164 6.51 -12.19 -4.79
C GLU A 164 7.15 -10.85 -5.20
N PRO A 165 8.02 -10.25 -4.36
CA PRO A 165 8.60 -8.93 -4.67
C PRO A 165 9.43 -8.94 -5.96
N GLU A 166 9.98 -10.10 -6.36
CA GLU A 166 10.70 -10.26 -7.61
C GLU A 166 9.81 -10.11 -8.87
N ASN A 167 8.49 -10.31 -8.71
CA ASN A 167 7.51 -10.19 -9.79
C ASN A 167 7.11 -8.72 -10.06
N GLY A 168 8.08 -7.88 -10.27
CA GLY A 168 7.98 -6.45 -10.59
C GLY A 168 9.31 -5.87 -11.04
N ILE A 169 10.39 -6.68 -10.96
CA ILE A 169 11.76 -6.21 -11.28
C ILE A 169 11.91 -5.88 -12.77
N ARG A 170 11.29 -6.63 -13.67
CA ARG A 170 11.33 -6.33 -15.11
C ARG A 170 10.60 -5.03 -15.41
N ALA A 171 9.42 -4.82 -14.80
CA ALA A 171 8.67 -3.58 -14.94
C ALA A 171 9.47 -2.38 -14.41
N VAL A 172 10.14 -2.51 -13.26
CA VAL A 172 11.04 -1.46 -12.74
C VAL A 172 12.16 -1.15 -13.72
N ARG A 173 12.89 -2.18 -14.20
CA ARG A 173 14.03 -2.00 -15.10
C ARG A 173 13.67 -1.55 -16.51
N SER A 174 12.43 -1.76 -16.95
CA SER A 174 11.95 -1.26 -18.24
C SER A 174 11.88 0.27 -18.32
N GLY A 175 11.81 0.95 -17.17
CA GLY A 175 11.62 2.38 -17.12
C GLY A 175 10.19 2.87 -17.38
N LEU A 176 9.23 1.96 -17.55
CA LEU A 176 7.83 2.28 -17.91
C LEU A 176 6.96 2.68 -16.71
N ILE A 177 7.39 2.36 -15.47
CA ILE A 177 6.64 2.65 -14.26
C ILE A 177 7.40 3.61 -13.34
N ASP A 178 6.66 4.41 -12.58
CA ASP A 178 7.18 5.45 -11.68
C ASP A 178 7.14 5.01 -10.21
N ALA A 179 6.30 4.03 -9.87
CA ALA A 179 6.15 3.54 -8.50
C ALA A 179 5.84 2.05 -8.44
N VAL A 180 6.32 1.41 -7.37
CA VAL A 180 5.88 0.07 -6.96
C VAL A 180 5.23 0.13 -5.58
N GLN A 181 4.12 -0.58 -5.41
CA GLN A 181 3.50 -0.82 -4.11
C GLN A 181 3.72 -2.28 -3.72
N VAL A 182 4.37 -2.50 -2.59
CA VAL A 182 4.82 -3.83 -2.17
C VAL A 182 4.62 -4.02 -0.67
N ILE A 183 4.37 -5.27 -0.24
CA ILE A 183 4.37 -5.63 1.18
C ILE A 183 5.80 -5.53 1.71
N TYR A 184 5.97 -4.71 2.75
CA TYR A 184 7.23 -4.60 3.46
C TYR A 184 6.99 -4.31 4.94
N ASN A 185 7.52 -5.17 5.81
CA ASN A 185 7.41 -5.06 7.27
C ASN A 185 8.47 -5.92 7.96
N ILE A 186 8.44 -6.05 9.28
CA ILE A 186 9.42 -6.82 10.07
C ILE A 186 9.54 -8.29 9.59
N PHE A 187 8.45 -8.88 9.09
CA PHE A 187 8.45 -10.27 8.62
C PHE A 187 8.78 -10.37 7.13
N ASP A 188 8.19 -9.50 6.32
CA ASP A 188 8.33 -9.50 4.86
C ASP A 188 9.47 -8.56 4.44
N GLN A 189 10.72 -9.01 4.61
CA GLN A 189 11.93 -8.24 4.29
C GLN A 189 12.49 -8.57 2.88
N ASN A 190 11.88 -9.51 2.17
CA ASN A 190 12.33 -9.98 0.85
C ASN A 190 12.49 -8.87 -0.21
N PRO A 191 11.68 -7.78 -0.21
CA PRO A 191 11.88 -6.70 -1.18
C PRO A 191 13.28 -6.08 -1.16
N GLU A 192 13.99 -6.14 -0.04
CA GLU A 192 15.35 -5.61 0.08
C GLU A 192 16.40 -6.40 -0.71
N ASP A 193 16.12 -7.66 -1.05
CA ASP A 193 17.11 -8.53 -1.70
C ASP A 193 17.42 -8.06 -3.12
N GLU A 194 16.39 -7.77 -3.94
CA GLU A 194 16.56 -7.42 -5.34
C GLU A 194 15.67 -6.25 -5.80
N LEU A 195 14.42 -6.16 -5.31
CA LEU A 195 13.47 -5.15 -5.77
C LEU A 195 13.89 -3.73 -5.38
N PHE A 196 14.26 -3.50 -4.11
CA PHE A 196 14.66 -2.17 -3.64
C PHE A 196 15.94 -1.68 -4.31
N PRO A 197 17.00 -2.51 -4.48
CA PRO A 197 18.14 -2.13 -5.31
C PRO A 197 17.76 -1.72 -6.74
N ALA A 198 16.88 -2.47 -7.40
CA ALA A 198 16.41 -2.13 -8.75
C ALA A 198 15.62 -0.81 -8.76
N CYS A 199 14.76 -0.58 -7.77
CA CYS A 199 14.02 0.68 -7.64
C CYS A 199 14.97 1.87 -7.41
N ALA A 200 15.98 1.72 -6.57
CA ALA A 200 16.99 2.75 -6.33
C ALA A 200 17.79 3.08 -7.61
N GLU A 201 18.22 2.07 -8.34
CA GLU A 201 18.93 2.21 -9.62
C GLU A 201 18.09 3.00 -10.65
N MET A 202 16.80 2.69 -10.74
CA MET A 202 15.88 3.27 -11.72
C MET A 202 15.14 4.51 -11.21
N ASN A 203 15.40 4.95 -9.97
CA ASN A 203 14.70 6.03 -9.29
C ASN A 203 13.17 5.86 -9.32
N VAL A 204 12.70 4.63 -9.06
CA VAL A 204 11.29 4.26 -8.94
C VAL A 204 10.87 4.37 -7.48
N ALA A 205 9.74 5.02 -7.20
CA ALA A 205 9.23 5.19 -5.83
C ALA A 205 8.74 3.87 -5.24
N ILE A 206 8.96 3.68 -3.94
CA ILE A 206 8.48 2.51 -3.19
C ILE A 206 7.40 2.94 -2.20
N ILE A 207 6.22 2.33 -2.33
CA ILE A 207 5.09 2.47 -1.40
C ILE A 207 5.02 1.18 -0.58
N ALA A 208 5.37 1.26 0.70
CA ALA A 208 5.28 0.11 1.60
C ALA A 208 3.85 -0.07 2.11
N ARG A 209 3.20 -1.18 1.74
CA ARG A 209 1.88 -1.56 2.25
C ARG A 209 1.97 -2.68 3.29
N VAL A 210 0.87 -2.93 4.01
CA VAL A 210 0.77 -3.97 5.05
C VAL A 210 1.85 -3.84 6.13
N PRO A 211 2.11 -2.63 6.66
CA PRO A 211 3.20 -2.41 7.62
C PRO A 211 2.99 -3.17 8.94
N PHE A 212 1.75 -3.56 9.23
CA PHE A 212 1.37 -4.25 10.47
C PHE A 212 1.10 -5.75 10.27
N ASP A 213 1.53 -6.34 9.15
CA ASP A 213 1.31 -7.76 8.85
C ASP A 213 -0.15 -8.18 9.12
N GLU A 214 -1.09 -7.56 8.40
CA GLU A 214 -2.55 -7.75 8.53
C GLU A 214 -3.10 -7.52 9.96
N GLY A 215 -2.31 -6.84 10.80
CA GLY A 215 -2.68 -6.46 12.16
C GLY A 215 -1.92 -7.19 13.26
N THR A 216 -1.16 -8.24 12.98
CA THR A 216 -0.40 -8.98 14.00
C THR A 216 0.66 -8.10 14.67
N LEU A 217 1.37 -7.29 13.89
CA LEU A 217 2.37 -6.33 14.38
C LEU A 217 1.76 -5.05 14.98
N SER A 218 0.44 -4.94 15.06
CA SER A 218 -0.24 -3.87 15.83
C SER A 218 -0.49 -4.23 17.29
N GLY A 219 -0.31 -5.51 17.65
CA GLY A 219 -0.55 -6.03 18.99
C GLY A 219 -2.03 -6.29 19.32
N VAL A 220 -2.94 -6.23 18.33
CA VAL A 220 -4.39 -6.47 18.55
C VAL A 220 -4.85 -7.87 18.16
N VAL A 221 -4.11 -8.59 17.32
CA VAL A 221 -4.41 -9.97 16.91
C VAL A 221 -3.78 -10.93 17.91
N THR A 222 -4.60 -11.86 18.43
CA THR A 222 -4.21 -12.89 19.39
C THR A 222 -4.60 -14.29 18.88
N GLN A 223 -4.20 -15.36 19.57
CA GLN A 223 -4.59 -16.72 19.23
C GLN A 223 -6.11 -16.93 19.28
N ASP A 224 -6.81 -16.15 20.13
CA ASP A 224 -8.26 -16.23 20.29
C ASP A 224 -9.02 -15.25 19.37
N SER A 225 -8.32 -14.59 18.45
CA SER A 225 -8.95 -13.66 17.51
C SER A 225 -9.90 -14.41 16.58
N ALA A 226 -11.12 -13.88 16.46
CA ALA A 226 -12.15 -14.38 15.57
C ALA A 226 -12.83 -13.20 14.85
N TRP A 227 -13.29 -13.43 13.65
CA TRP A 227 -13.93 -12.40 12.83
C TRP A 227 -15.33 -12.86 12.39
N PRO A 228 -16.25 -11.93 12.11
CA PRO A 228 -17.57 -12.26 11.60
C PRO A 228 -17.52 -13.15 10.34
N GLU A 229 -18.58 -13.90 10.11
CA GLU A 229 -18.73 -14.67 8.86
C GLU A 229 -18.63 -13.72 7.64
N GLY A 230 -17.93 -14.15 6.60
CA GLY A 230 -17.67 -13.34 5.41
C GLY A 230 -16.52 -12.34 5.52
N ASP A 231 -15.92 -12.19 6.70
CA ASP A 231 -14.71 -11.35 6.83
C ASP A 231 -13.51 -12.06 6.17
N TRP A 232 -12.80 -11.34 5.30
CA TRP A 232 -11.66 -11.85 4.55
C TRP A 232 -10.55 -12.42 5.47
N ARG A 233 -10.43 -11.91 6.68
CA ARG A 233 -9.45 -12.38 7.66
C ARG A 233 -9.65 -13.85 8.05
N ASN A 234 -10.87 -14.37 7.94
CA ASN A 234 -11.12 -15.80 8.14
C ASN A 234 -10.45 -16.68 7.05
N LEU A 235 -10.26 -16.14 5.84
CA LEU A 235 -9.55 -16.84 4.76
C LEU A 235 -8.03 -16.70 4.92
N TYR A 236 -7.56 -15.55 5.37
CA TYR A 236 -6.13 -15.30 5.57
C TYR A 236 -5.59 -15.96 6.84
N PHE A 237 -6.27 -15.76 7.96
CA PHE A 237 -5.89 -16.33 9.25
C PHE A 237 -6.54 -17.71 9.44
N VAL A 238 -6.28 -18.64 8.50
CA VAL A 238 -6.53 -20.05 8.80
C VAL A 238 -5.76 -20.46 10.06
N PRO A 239 -6.20 -21.49 10.85
CA PRO A 239 -5.64 -21.78 12.17
C PRO A 239 -4.11 -21.86 12.22
N GLU A 240 -3.50 -22.44 11.21
CA GLU A 240 -2.03 -22.57 11.11
C GLU A 240 -1.35 -21.22 10.90
N ASN A 241 -1.90 -20.36 10.03
CA ASN A 241 -1.35 -19.03 9.76
C ASN A 241 -1.57 -18.10 10.95
N LEU A 242 -2.73 -18.14 11.59
CA LEU A 242 -3.00 -17.35 12.80
C LEU A 242 -2.00 -17.69 13.91
N LYS A 243 -1.82 -18.98 14.19
CA LYS A 243 -0.88 -19.45 15.21
C LYS A 243 0.54 -18.97 14.92
N ALA A 244 1.04 -19.23 13.71
CA ALA A 244 2.40 -18.87 13.32
C ALA A 244 2.63 -17.34 13.34
N SER A 245 1.64 -16.56 12.89
CA SER A 245 1.72 -15.09 12.88
C SER A 245 1.74 -14.51 14.29
N VAL A 246 0.88 -15.00 15.19
CA VAL A 246 0.82 -14.52 16.57
C VAL A 246 2.07 -14.91 17.35
N GLU A 247 2.57 -16.15 17.23
CA GLU A 247 3.81 -16.60 17.90
C GLU A 247 5.00 -15.70 17.49
N ARG A 248 5.10 -15.34 16.21
CA ARG A 248 6.16 -14.43 15.72
C ARG A 248 5.97 -13.00 16.21
N ALA A 249 4.74 -12.49 16.22
CA ALA A 249 4.44 -11.17 16.74
C ALA A 249 4.76 -11.05 18.25
N GLU A 250 4.45 -12.08 19.04
CA GLU A 250 4.82 -12.14 20.47
C GLU A 250 6.36 -12.21 20.64
N ALA A 251 7.07 -12.96 19.80
CA ALA A 251 8.53 -12.97 19.83
C ALA A 251 9.12 -11.56 19.55
N VAL A 252 8.61 -10.85 18.55
CA VAL A 252 8.99 -9.45 18.26
C VAL A 252 8.65 -8.52 19.42
N LYS A 253 7.51 -8.74 20.09
CA LYS A 253 7.06 -7.93 21.20
C LYS A 253 8.01 -8.00 22.42
N THR A 254 8.75 -9.09 22.59
CA THR A 254 9.78 -9.17 23.65
C THR A 254 10.92 -8.18 23.50
N LEU A 255 11.11 -7.62 22.30
CA LEU A 255 12.13 -6.63 21.98
C LEU A 255 11.66 -5.18 22.16
N LEU A 256 10.40 -4.96 22.57
CA LEU A 256 9.83 -3.61 22.70
C LEU A 256 10.55 -2.82 23.80
N PRO A 257 11.13 -1.65 23.50
CA PRO A 257 11.58 -0.72 24.53
C PRO A 257 10.40 -0.22 25.38
N GLU A 258 10.70 0.17 26.61
CA GLU A 258 9.71 0.79 27.49
C GLU A 258 9.07 2.01 26.81
N GLY A 259 7.73 2.09 26.87
CA GLY A 259 6.94 3.18 26.30
C GLY A 259 6.78 3.18 24.78
N MET A 260 7.33 2.18 24.06
CA MET A 260 7.11 2.01 22.63
C MET A 260 5.99 0.99 22.37
N THR A 261 5.08 1.29 21.45
CA THR A 261 4.07 0.32 21.00
C THR A 261 4.63 -0.58 19.89
N GLN A 262 4.06 -1.77 19.72
CA GLN A 262 4.45 -2.68 18.64
C GLN A 262 4.18 -2.06 17.25
N ALA A 263 3.06 -1.33 17.11
CA ALA A 263 2.76 -0.60 15.88
C ALA A 263 3.78 0.52 15.58
N GLU A 264 4.21 1.27 16.59
CA GLU A 264 5.29 2.26 16.44
C GLU A 264 6.59 1.59 15.98
N MET A 265 6.96 0.48 16.62
CA MET A 265 8.16 -0.27 16.25
C MET A 265 8.11 -0.77 14.81
N ALA A 266 6.95 -1.29 14.37
CA ALA A 266 6.77 -1.77 13.01
C ALA A 266 6.92 -0.65 11.96
N LEU A 267 6.32 0.53 12.18
CA LEU A 267 6.49 1.66 11.27
C LEU A 267 7.94 2.16 11.25
N ARG A 268 8.55 2.32 12.42
CA ARG A 268 9.92 2.80 12.53
C ARG A 268 10.97 1.81 11.99
N PHE A 269 10.66 0.50 11.99
CA PHE A 269 11.45 -0.51 11.27
C PHE A 269 11.50 -0.19 9.77
N ILE A 270 10.36 0.10 9.15
CA ILE A 270 10.29 0.44 7.72
C ILE A 270 11.01 1.77 7.45
N LEU A 271 10.94 2.74 8.35
CA LEU A 271 11.64 4.02 8.22
C LEU A 271 13.17 3.89 8.24
N ASN A 272 13.72 2.75 8.71
CA ASN A 272 15.16 2.46 8.58
C ASN A 272 15.60 2.19 7.14
N CYS A 273 14.65 1.90 6.23
CA CYS A 273 14.92 1.69 4.81
C CYS A 273 14.76 3.04 4.07
N PRO A 274 15.85 3.66 3.62
CA PRO A 274 15.80 4.98 2.96
C PRO A 274 15.17 4.92 1.57
N GLU A 275 15.12 3.74 0.94
CA GLU A 275 14.53 3.50 -0.38
C GLU A 275 12.99 3.63 -0.36
N VAL A 276 12.36 3.38 0.78
CA VAL A 276 10.90 3.50 0.91
C VAL A 276 10.50 4.97 0.88
N SER A 277 9.70 5.36 -0.11
CA SER A 277 9.21 6.73 -0.28
C SER A 277 8.09 7.08 0.70
N THR A 278 7.15 6.17 0.92
CA THR A 278 6.05 6.35 1.88
C THR A 278 5.51 5.01 2.37
N ILE A 279 4.97 5.01 3.58
CA ILE A 279 4.28 3.87 4.19
C ILE A 279 2.79 4.19 4.21
N ILE A 280 1.92 3.25 3.84
CA ILE A 280 0.46 3.46 3.80
C ILE A 280 -0.31 2.60 4.82
N PRO A 281 -0.17 2.87 6.13
CA PRO A 281 -0.97 2.18 7.15
C PRO A 281 -2.44 2.55 7.05
N GLY A 282 -3.33 1.62 7.43
CA GLY A 282 -4.74 1.94 7.66
C GLY A 282 -4.93 2.76 8.94
N MET A 283 -5.64 3.90 8.88
CA MET A 283 -5.74 4.86 9.98
C MET A 283 -7.17 5.40 10.18
N ARG A 284 -8.20 4.57 10.14
CA ARG A 284 -9.61 5.01 10.22
C ARG A 284 -9.99 5.86 11.44
N LYS A 285 -9.18 5.91 12.48
CA LYS A 285 -9.44 6.66 13.71
C LYS A 285 -8.35 7.70 13.96
N ARG A 286 -8.72 8.92 14.34
CA ARG A 286 -7.79 10.02 14.63
C ARG A 286 -6.64 9.62 15.57
N LYS A 287 -6.91 8.77 16.59
CA LYS A 287 -5.86 8.27 17.49
C LYS A 287 -4.78 7.46 16.75
N HIS A 288 -5.16 6.70 15.70
CA HIS A 288 -4.19 5.95 14.91
C HIS A 288 -3.40 6.87 13.98
N VAL A 289 -4.06 7.88 13.41
CA VAL A 289 -3.36 8.92 12.62
C VAL A 289 -2.30 9.60 13.47
N ALA A 290 -2.68 10.09 14.67
CA ALA A 290 -1.74 10.75 15.57
C ALA A 290 -0.55 9.85 15.94
N ALA A 291 -0.80 8.58 16.28
CA ALA A 291 0.25 7.63 16.66
C ALA A 291 1.19 7.33 15.48
N ASN A 292 0.65 7.14 14.28
CA ASN A 292 1.44 6.82 13.08
C ASN A 292 2.29 8.03 12.64
N ILE A 293 1.75 9.24 12.67
CA ILE A 293 2.51 10.48 12.37
C ILE A 293 3.63 10.67 13.39
N LEU A 294 3.36 10.41 14.67
CA LEU A 294 4.39 10.50 15.71
C LEU A 294 5.55 9.53 15.47
N ALA A 295 5.30 8.36 14.86
CA ALA A 295 6.37 7.44 14.47
C ALA A 295 7.35 8.08 13.46
N SER A 296 6.84 8.85 12.48
CA SER A 296 7.68 9.63 11.56
C SER A 296 8.49 10.72 12.31
N ASP A 297 7.87 11.45 13.24
CA ASP A 297 8.58 12.49 14.00
C ASP A 297 9.73 11.90 14.83
N LYS A 298 9.51 10.73 15.44
CA LYS A 298 10.54 9.97 16.17
C LYS A 298 11.63 9.40 15.24
N GLY A 299 11.29 9.13 13.97
CA GLY A 299 12.20 8.63 12.95
C GLY A 299 12.56 7.14 13.08
N PRO A 300 13.61 6.68 12.36
CA PRO A 300 14.04 5.28 12.34
C PRO A 300 14.31 4.70 13.73
N LEU A 301 14.29 3.38 13.84
CA LEU A 301 14.72 2.69 15.07
C LEU A 301 16.22 2.87 15.30
N PRO A 302 16.69 2.86 16.56
CA PRO A 302 18.11 2.73 16.86
C PRO A 302 18.71 1.50 16.18
N THR A 303 19.93 1.63 15.67
CA THR A 303 20.63 0.58 14.90
C THR A 303 20.65 -0.78 15.63
N ALA A 304 20.87 -0.78 16.94
CA ALA A 304 20.89 -2.01 17.74
C ALA A 304 19.54 -2.73 17.76
N LEU A 305 18.43 -2.00 17.92
CA LEU A 305 17.09 -2.58 17.91
C LEU A 305 16.71 -3.05 16.49
N HIS A 306 17.02 -2.25 15.47
CA HIS A 306 16.81 -2.65 14.08
C HIS A 306 17.53 -3.97 13.77
N ALA A 307 18.80 -4.09 14.17
CA ALA A 307 19.60 -5.32 13.98
C ALA A 307 18.98 -6.53 14.70
N GLN A 308 18.37 -6.35 15.88
CA GLN A 308 17.67 -7.43 16.59
C GLN A 308 16.39 -7.87 15.89
N LEU A 309 15.74 -6.99 15.11
CA LEU A 309 14.53 -7.31 14.36
C LEU A 309 14.81 -8.01 13.03
N ARG A 310 16.01 -7.86 12.44
CA ARG A 310 16.37 -8.48 11.16
C ARG A 310 16.20 -10.01 11.13
N PRO A 311 16.57 -10.78 12.17
CA PRO A 311 16.38 -12.24 12.20
C PRO A 311 14.92 -12.70 12.22
N HIS A 312 13.97 -11.80 12.45
CA HIS A 312 12.54 -12.11 12.43
C HIS A 312 11.95 -12.19 11.01
N ARG A 313 12.76 -11.97 9.97
CA ARG A 313 12.36 -12.23 8.58
C ARG A 313 11.73 -13.61 8.46
N TRP A 314 10.56 -13.65 7.81
CA TRP A 314 9.79 -14.87 7.67
C TRP A 314 9.46 -15.14 6.20
N VAL A 315 10.13 -16.14 5.63
CA VAL A 315 9.77 -16.67 4.32
C VAL A 315 8.57 -17.61 4.52
N ARG A 316 7.39 -17.06 4.39
CA ARG A 316 6.15 -17.81 4.60
C ARG A 316 5.63 -18.41 3.30
N ARG A 317 4.90 -19.50 3.43
CA ARG A 317 4.16 -20.08 2.31
C ARG A 317 2.86 -19.32 2.11
N PRO A 318 2.41 -19.11 0.85
CA PRO A 318 1.09 -18.56 0.60
C PRO A 318 0.00 -19.42 1.24
N THR A 319 -1.04 -18.75 1.73
CA THR A 319 -2.29 -19.40 2.15
C THR A 319 -3.18 -19.62 0.92
N ASN A 320 -4.28 -20.42 1.06
CA ASN A 320 -5.25 -20.63 -0.02
C ASN A 320 -5.88 -19.32 -0.53
N TRP A 321 -5.82 -18.25 0.26
CA TRP A 321 -6.30 -16.92 -0.11
C TRP A 321 -5.21 -16.06 -0.79
N SER A 322 -3.96 -16.39 -0.65
CA SER A 322 -2.81 -15.57 -1.08
C SER A 322 -1.97 -16.26 -2.15
N TYR A 323 -2.58 -16.93 -3.09
CA TYR A 323 -1.86 -17.50 -4.23
C TYR A 323 -1.38 -16.43 -5.16
#